data_7602f4b1442dd8350070c4e59e024090
#
_entry.id   7602f4b1442dd8350070c4e59e024090
#
_cell.length_a   1.000
_cell.length_b   1.000
_cell.length_c   1.000
_cell.angle_alpha   90.00
_cell.angle_beta   90.00
_cell.angle_gamma   90.00
#
_symmetry.space_group_name_H-M   'P 1'
#
loop_
_entity.id
_entity.type
_entity.pdbx_description
1 polymer ?
#
loop_
_entity_poly.entity_id
_entity_poly.type
_entity_poly.pdbx_seq_one_letter_code
_entity_poly.pdbx_strand_id
1 'polypeptide(L)'
;MKAFCLLALIPALASAQESIERLDPALDAILDPDAKIETLCTGFDWAEGPVWDEKGQRLIFSDVPRNIAYQWKEGDTEASVFMKPSGYTGVAPYGSEPGSNGIAMDDKGQLYFCEHGDRRVSYLTPGGGKRTLADNFEGKRFNSPNDLAIAKNGDVYFTDPPYGMPGRENDKEFRELDFHGVYRVTPQGEVSLITKELDRPNGVALSPDGKTLYVAQSHGPAPIIMAYPLKDDGSAGEGKLFFNCKDLKGPGAPDGLKVDAKGNVFSTGPGGCLILSPEGKLLGRILCGRPTANVAFGEKGKRLYLTSDDRILRVALK
;
A
#
# COMPACT_ATOMS: atom_id res chain seq x y z
N MET A 1 -35.85 -40.72 -28.27
CA MET A 1 -34.86 -40.31 -27.25
C MET A 1 -34.86 -38.79 -27.18
N LYS A 2 -35.43 -38.21 -26.12
CA LYS A 2 -35.45 -36.75 -25.90
C LYS A 2 -34.26 -36.42 -25.01
N ALA A 3 -33.29 -35.67 -25.55
CA ALA A 3 -32.15 -35.18 -24.78
C ALA A 3 -32.62 -34.01 -23.88
N PHE A 4 -32.53 -34.18 -22.57
CA PHE A 4 -32.68 -33.09 -21.59
C PHE A 4 -31.34 -32.34 -21.48
N CYS A 5 -31.30 -31.11 -21.97
CA CYS A 5 -30.21 -30.19 -21.67
C CYS A 5 -30.37 -29.64 -20.23
N LEU A 6 -29.53 -30.08 -19.32
CA LEU A 6 -29.43 -29.47 -18.00
C LEU A 6 -28.64 -28.14 -18.16
N LEU A 7 -29.33 -27.00 -18.09
CA LEU A 7 -28.67 -25.70 -17.86
C LEU A 7 -28.16 -25.66 -16.42
N ALA A 8 -26.87 -25.75 -16.26
CA ALA A 8 -26.20 -25.45 -14.98
C ALA A 8 -26.30 -23.94 -14.72
N LEU A 9 -27.13 -23.54 -13.78
CA LEU A 9 -27.10 -22.19 -13.22
C LEU A 9 -25.77 -22.06 -12.44
N ILE A 10 -24.81 -21.31 -13.01
CA ILE A 10 -23.65 -20.82 -12.27
C ILE A 10 -24.17 -19.71 -11.35
N PRO A 11 -24.07 -19.83 -10.01
CA PRO A 11 -24.46 -18.74 -9.14
C PRO A 11 -23.53 -17.55 -9.43
N ALA A 12 -24.11 -16.43 -9.87
CA ALA A 12 -23.40 -15.16 -9.89
C ALA A 12 -22.94 -14.85 -8.45
N LEU A 13 -21.66 -14.84 -8.22
CA LEU A 13 -21.08 -14.29 -6.98
C LEU A 13 -21.55 -12.83 -6.91
N ALA A 14 -22.53 -12.55 -6.04
CA ALA A 14 -22.94 -11.19 -5.74
C ALA A 14 -21.70 -10.47 -5.21
N SER A 15 -21.17 -9.51 -5.99
CA SER A 15 -20.14 -8.61 -5.49
C SER A 15 -20.71 -7.92 -4.26
N ALA A 16 -19.99 -7.93 -3.14
CA ALA A 16 -20.40 -7.20 -1.95
C ALA A 16 -20.60 -5.73 -2.33
N GLN A 17 -21.74 -5.16 -1.92
CA GLN A 17 -22.11 -3.79 -2.27
C GLN A 17 -21.16 -2.81 -1.60
N GLU A 18 -20.66 -1.84 -2.36
CA GLU A 18 -19.89 -0.73 -1.81
C GLU A 18 -20.74 0.08 -0.84
N SER A 19 -20.17 0.38 0.34
CA SER A 19 -20.88 1.15 1.36
C SER A 19 -19.91 1.70 2.41
N ILE A 20 -20.37 2.67 3.21
CA ILE A 20 -19.63 3.19 4.35
C ILE A 20 -20.30 2.69 5.62
N GLU A 21 -19.58 1.83 6.34
CA GLU A 21 -20.00 1.32 7.64
C GLU A 21 -19.58 2.28 8.74
N ARG A 22 -20.55 2.78 9.51
CA ARG A 22 -20.33 3.72 10.60
C ARG A 22 -20.45 3.01 11.93
N LEU A 23 -19.35 2.91 12.68
CA LEU A 23 -19.28 2.18 13.94
C LEU A 23 -19.16 3.11 15.15
N ASP A 24 -18.71 4.34 14.92
CA ASP A 24 -18.54 5.36 15.95
C ASP A 24 -18.94 6.75 15.43
N PRO A 25 -19.64 7.59 16.23
CA PRO A 25 -20.01 8.96 15.83
C PRO A 25 -18.81 9.86 15.48
N ALA A 26 -17.60 9.57 15.99
CA ALA A 26 -16.40 10.32 15.64
C ALA A 26 -16.05 10.24 14.15
N LEU A 27 -16.55 9.23 13.42
CA LEU A 27 -16.41 9.15 11.97
C LEU A 27 -17.03 10.35 11.25
N ASP A 28 -18.08 10.98 11.82
CA ASP A 28 -18.76 12.13 11.23
C ASP A 28 -17.87 13.37 11.16
N ALA A 29 -16.77 13.41 11.92
CA ALA A 29 -15.73 14.44 11.81
C ALA A 29 -14.74 14.21 10.65
N ILE A 30 -14.80 13.04 10.00
CA ILE A 30 -13.91 12.59 8.93
C ILE A 30 -14.67 12.47 7.60
N LEU A 31 -15.84 11.85 7.64
CA LEU A 31 -16.69 11.58 6.48
C LEU A 31 -18.08 12.18 6.66
N ASP A 32 -18.58 12.87 5.64
CA ASP A 32 -19.98 13.30 5.65
C ASP A 32 -20.93 12.10 5.73
N PRO A 33 -22.12 12.23 6.37
CA PRO A 33 -23.12 11.18 6.39
C PRO A 33 -23.49 10.66 4.98
N ASP A 34 -23.50 11.56 3.99
CA ASP A 34 -23.85 11.29 2.60
C ASP A 34 -22.62 11.03 1.70
N ALA A 35 -21.43 10.82 2.28
CA ALA A 35 -20.22 10.52 1.51
C ALA A 35 -20.44 9.30 0.62
N LYS A 36 -19.98 9.39 -0.63
CA LYS A 36 -20.10 8.34 -1.64
C LYS A 36 -18.74 7.80 -2.03
N ILE A 37 -18.74 6.54 -2.45
CA ILE A 37 -17.60 5.89 -3.08
C ILE A 37 -17.76 6.09 -4.60
N GLU A 38 -16.77 6.69 -5.22
CA GLU A 38 -16.74 6.95 -6.66
C GLU A 38 -15.70 6.04 -7.32
N THR A 39 -16.07 5.34 -8.40
CA THR A 39 -15.10 4.63 -9.24
C THR A 39 -14.57 5.60 -10.29
N LEU A 40 -13.27 5.82 -10.32
CA LEU A 40 -12.60 6.75 -11.22
C LEU A 40 -12.17 6.10 -12.54
N CYS A 41 -11.51 4.96 -12.45
CA CYS A 41 -11.07 4.15 -13.59
C CYS A 41 -10.88 2.69 -13.19
N THR A 42 -10.86 1.80 -14.20
CA THR A 42 -10.77 0.35 -14.03
C THR A 42 -9.85 -0.26 -15.08
N GLY A 43 -9.60 -1.58 -14.98
CA GLY A 43 -8.91 -2.33 -16.02
C GLY A 43 -7.46 -2.65 -15.69
N PHE A 44 -7.10 -2.64 -14.41
CA PHE A 44 -5.79 -3.05 -13.90
C PHE A 44 -5.78 -4.55 -13.54
N ASP A 45 -4.59 -5.13 -13.40
CA ASP A 45 -4.48 -6.50 -12.88
C ASP A 45 -4.40 -6.52 -11.35
N TRP A 46 -3.64 -5.57 -10.77
CA TRP A 46 -3.57 -5.31 -9.33
C TRP A 46 -3.07 -3.89 -9.09
N ALA A 47 -3.99 -2.96 -8.80
CA ALA A 47 -3.67 -1.57 -8.54
C ALA A 47 -3.10 -1.39 -7.12
N GLU A 48 -1.97 -0.67 -6.99
CA GLU A 48 -1.19 -0.50 -5.77
C GLU A 48 -0.53 0.87 -5.65
N GLY A 49 0.05 1.14 -4.49
CA GLY A 49 0.98 2.22 -4.23
C GLY A 49 0.52 3.60 -4.69
N PRO A 50 -0.71 4.04 -4.37
CA PRO A 50 -1.20 5.32 -4.84
C PRO A 50 -0.47 6.47 -4.12
N VAL A 51 -0.15 7.53 -4.89
CA VAL A 51 0.35 8.80 -4.37
C VAL A 51 -0.26 9.95 -5.16
N TRP A 52 -0.68 11.00 -4.45
CA TRP A 52 -1.18 12.22 -5.08
C TRP A 52 -0.04 13.21 -5.33
N ASP A 53 0.15 13.59 -6.58
CA ASP A 53 1.04 14.68 -7.00
C ASP A 53 0.27 16.01 -6.96
N GLU A 54 0.43 16.75 -5.85
CA GLU A 54 -0.28 18.01 -5.63
C GLU A 54 0.10 19.06 -6.69
N LYS A 55 1.33 19.08 -7.17
CA LYS A 55 1.78 20.02 -8.20
C LYS A 55 1.27 19.62 -9.58
N GLY A 56 1.28 18.34 -9.90
CA GLY A 56 0.80 17.80 -11.18
C GLY A 56 -0.72 17.62 -11.21
N GLN A 57 -1.42 17.79 -10.08
CA GLN A 57 -2.85 17.55 -9.90
C GLN A 57 -3.26 16.19 -10.49
N ARG A 58 -2.60 15.14 -10.01
CA ARG A 58 -2.78 13.78 -10.52
C ARG A 58 -2.52 12.73 -9.45
N LEU A 59 -3.21 11.62 -9.58
CA LEU A 59 -2.91 10.39 -8.86
C LEU A 59 -1.91 9.59 -9.69
N ILE A 60 -0.86 9.10 -9.05
CA ILE A 60 0.08 8.13 -9.62
C ILE A 60 -0.08 6.84 -8.83
N PHE A 61 -0.08 5.68 -9.49
CA PHE A 61 -0.24 4.38 -8.85
C PHE A 61 0.38 3.28 -9.69
N SER A 62 0.68 2.14 -9.07
CA SER A 62 1.27 0.97 -9.71
C SER A 62 0.20 -0.01 -10.19
N ASP A 63 0.46 -0.70 -11.29
CA ASP A 63 -0.13 -1.98 -11.67
C ASP A 63 0.99 -3.01 -11.61
N VAL A 64 1.08 -3.70 -10.48
CA VAL A 64 2.27 -4.48 -10.12
C VAL A 64 2.52 -5.63 -11.08
N PRO A 65 1.49 -6.45 -11.45
CA PRO A 65 1.69 -7.55 -12.39
C PRO A 65 2.10 -7.10 -13.78
N ARG A 66 1.60 -5.93 -14.24
CA ARG A 66 1.93 -5.40 -15.57
C ARG A 66 3.27 -4.69 -15.65
N ASN A 67 3.93 -4.48 -14.51
CA ASN A 67 5.16 -3.69 -14.43
C ASN A 67 4.99 -2.28 -15.00
N ILE A 68 3.86 -1.62 -14.67
CA ILE A 68 3.49 -0.29 -15.16
C ILE A 68 3.08 0.58 -13.96
N ALA A 69 3.55 1.82 -13.94
CA ALA A 69 2.93 2.87 -13.15
C ALA A 69 2.02 3.72 -14.05
N TYR A 70 0.81 3.98 -13.58
CA TYR A 70 -0.19 4.79 -14.25
C TYR A 70 -0.35 6.15 -13.58
N GLN A 71 -0.98 7.07 -14.28
CA GLN A 71 -1.46 8.32 -13.73
C GLN A 71 -2.91 8.58 -14.17
N TRP A 72 -3.66 9.23 -13.30
CA TRP A 72 -5.03 9.68 -13.54
C TRP A 72 -5.18 11.14 -13.12
N LYS A 73 -5.93 11.94 -13.87
CA LYS A 73 -6.27 13.33 -13.57
C LYS A 73 -7.78 13.50 -13.52
N GLU A 74 -8.23 14.53 -12.82
CA GLU A 74 -9.66 14.88 -12.79
C GLU A 74 -10.20 15.07 -14.21
N GLY A 75 -11.31 14.37 -14.49
CA GLY A 75 -11.96 14.37 -15.82
C GLY A 75 -11.47 13.27 -16.77
N ASP A 76 -10.37 12.56 -16.44
CA ASP A 76 -9.97 11.41 -17.25
C ASP A 76 -10.94 10.24 -17.03
N THR A 77 -11.36 9.58 -18.11
CA THR A 77 -12.17 8.36 -18.06
C THR A 77 -11.32 7.10 -17.92
N GLU A 78 -10.05 7.19 -18.26
CA GLU A 78 -9.06 6.11 -18.19
C GLU A 78 -7.73 6.66 -17.67
N ALA A 79 -6.96 5.83 -16.95
CA ALA A 79 -5.60 6.19 -16.55
C ALA A 79 -4.63 6.03 -17.73
N SER A 80 -3.66 6.93 -17.82
CA SER A 80 -2.58 6.87 -18.81
C SER A 80 -1.28 6.33 -18.20
N VAL A 81 -0.40 5.78 -19.04
CA VAL A 81 0.90 5.27 -18.58
C VAL A 81 1.77 6.44 -18.10
N PHE A 82 2.21 6.36 -16.85
CA PHE A 82 3.20 7.26 -16.28
C PHE A 82 4.63 6.75 -16.53
N MET A 83 4.85 5.44 -16.27
CA MET A 83 6.17 4.80 -16.42
C MET A 83 6.04 3.32 -16.78
N LYS A 84 6.87 2.85 -17.71
CA LYS A 84 7.03 1.44 -18.10
C LYS A 84 8.46 1.19 -18.59
N PRO A 85 9.22 0.23 -17.99
CA PRO A 85 8.88 -0.59 -16.83
C PRO A 85 8.85 0.24 -15.53
N SER A 86 8.07 -0.21 -14.54
CA SER A 86 7.95 0.50 -13.26
C SER A 86 8.83 -0.07 -12.14
N GLY A 87 9.12 -1.37 -12.12
CA GLY A 87 9.84 -2.03 -11.00
C GLY A 87 10.75 -3.17 -11.39
N TYR A 88 10.75 -3.61 -12.66
CA TYR A 88 11.66 -4.63 -13.17
C TYR A 88 12.22 -4.26 -14.51
N THR A 89 13.54 -4.17 -14.60
CA THR A 89 14.29 -3.75 -15.79
C THR A 89 15.02 -4.90 -16.47
N GLY A 90 14.95 -6.12 -15.94
CA GLY A 90 15.56 -7.31 -16.52
C GLY A 90 14.90 -7.76 -17.82
N VAL A 91 15.60 -8.59 -18.59
CA VAL A 91 15.17 -9.07 -19.91
C VAL A 91 14.46 -10.43 -19.86
N ALA A 92 14.67 -11.20 -18.79
CA ALA A 92 14.02 -12.49 -18.57
C ALA A 92 12.71 -12.31 -17.79
N PRO A 93 11.71 -13.21 -17.93
CA PRO A 93 10.55 -13.21 -17.07
C PRO A 93 10.92 -13.29 -15.58
N TYR A 94 10.21 -12.57 -14.72
CA TYR A 94 10.45 -12.51 -13.28
C TYR A 94 9.14 -12.50 -12.51
N GLY A 95 8.73 -13.60 -11.94
CA GLY A 95 7.55 -13.70 -11.07
C GLY A 95 6.24 -13.17 -11.67
N SER A 96 5.21 -13.14 -10.84
CA SER A 96 3.87 -12.66 -11.21
C SER A 96 3.65 -11.15 -10.90
N GLU A 97 4.51 -10.57 -10.07
CA GLU A 97 4.40 -9.19 -9.58
C GLU A 97 5.74 -8.45 -9.71
N PRO A 98 6.24 -8.22 -10.94
CA PRO A 98 7.57 -7.62 -11.15
C PRO A 98 7.62 -6.11 -10.99
N GLY A 99 6.49 -5.42 -10.97
CA GLY A 99 6.40 -3.96 -11.03
C GLY A 99 6.86 -3.24 -9.76
N SER A 100 6.77 -1.91 -9.80
CA SER A 100 6.74 -1.13 -8.56
C SER A 100 5.49 -1.49 -7.77
N ASN A 101 5.57 -1.43 -6.44
CA ASN A 101 4.44 -1.55 -5.54
C ASN A 101 4.18 -0.18 -4.90
N GLY A 102 4.65 0.10 -3.70
CA GLY A 102 4.48 1.39 -3.04
C GLY A 102 5.18 2.53 -3.78
N ILE A 103 4.50 3.66 -3.89
CA ILE A 103 5.06 4.92 -4.38
C ILE A 103 4.81 5.98 -3.31
N ALA A 104 5.82 6.79 -3.02
CA ALA A 104 5.68 7.94 -2.14
C ALA A 104 6.32 9.18 -2.77
N MET A 105 5.91 10.36 -2.31
CA MET A 105 6.48 11.63 -2.74
C MET A 105 6.91 12.44 -1.52
N ASP A 106 8.10 13.00 -1.57
CA ASP A 106 8.58 13.90 -0.52
C ASP A 106 8.02 15.33 -0.70
N ASP A 107 8.26 16.20 0.29
CA ASP A 107 7.80 17.59 0.27
C ASP A 107 8.40 18.43 -0.88
N LYS A 108 9.45 17.93 -1.55
CA LYS A 108 10.08 18.58 -2.71
C LYS A 108 9.49 18.10 -4.03
N GLY A 109 8.57 17.12 -3.99
CA GLY A 109 7.95 16.50 -5.16
C GLY A 109 8.80 15.39 -5.78
N GLN A 110 9.79 14.85 -5.06
CA GLN A 110 10.58 13.71 -5.51
C GLN A 110 9.81 12.42 -5.26
N LEU A 111 9.64 11.61 -6.31
CA LEU A 111 9.02 10.30 -6.24
C LEU A 111 10.01 9.21 -5.84
N TYR A 112 9.59 8.37 -4.92
CA TYR A 112 10.27 7.16 -4.45
C TYR A 112 9.41 5.94 -4.76
N PHE A 113 10.06 4.81 -5.03
CA PHE A 113 9.43 3.55 -5.45
C PHE A 113 10.00 2.37 -4.66
N CYS A 114 9.12 1.51 -4.19
CA CYS A 114 9.45 0.14 -3.86
C CYS A 114 9.34 -0.71 -5.13
N GLU A 115 10.43 -1.36 -5.54
CA GLU A 115 10.50 -2.13 -6.78
C GLU A 115 10.65 -3.62 -6.47
N HIS A 116 9.61 -4.38 -6.78
CA HIS A 116 9.61 -5.83 -6.53
C HIS A 116 10.68 -6.55 -7.35
N GLY A 117 10.68 -6.37 -8.67
CA GLY A 117 11.55 -7.14 -9.57
C GLY A 117 13.01 -6.72 -9.50
N ASP A 118 13.31 -5.43 -9.43
CA ASP A 118 14.69 -4.94 -9.24
C ASP A 118 15.14 -5.03 -7.78
N ARG A 119 14.23 -5.40 -6.84
CA ARG A 119 14.49 -5.69 -5.42
C ARG A 119 15.20 -4.53 -4.71
N ARG A 120 14.64 -3.31 -4.84
CA ARG A 120 15.25 -2.09 -4.32
C ARG A 120 14.23 -1.02 -3.96
N VAL A 121 14.67 -0.07 -3.15
CA VAL A 121 14.04 1.25 -3.05
C VAL A 121 14.79 2.21 -3.96
N SER A 122 14.08 2.93 -4.81
CA SER A 122 14.65 3.88 -5.77
C SER A 122 13.94 5.22 -5.73
N TYR A 123 14.50 6.23 -6.38
CA TYR A 123 13.87 7.53 -6.58
C TYR A 123 14.01 8.00 -8.04
N LEU A 124 13.02 8.78 -8.50
CA LEU A 124 12.99 9.33 -9.86
C LEU A 124 13.84 10.59 -9.93
N THR A 125 14.79 10.62 -10.85
CA THR A 125 15.62 11.82 -11.07
C THR A 125 14.86 12.84 -11.95
N PRO A 126 15.23 14.14 -11.91
CA PRO A 126 14.64 15.14 -12.80
C PRO A 126 14.79 14.82 -14.29
N GLY A 127 15.78 14.03 -14.68
CA GLY A 127 15.98 13.55 -16.05
C GLY A 127 15.13 12.35 -16.46
N GLY A 128 14.23 11.86 -15.57
CA GLY A 128 13.33 10.75 -15.85
C GLY A 128 13.92 9.36 -15.62
N GLY A 129 15.21 9.26 -15.24
CA GLY A 129 15.82 7.98 -14.85
C GLY A 129 15.62 7.71 -13.36
N LYS A 130 15.67 6.43 -12.95
CA LYS A 130 15.64 6.03 -11.55
C LYS A 130 17.05 5.82 -11.00
N ARG A 131 17.26 6.17 -9.73
CA ARG A 131 18.48 5.84 -8.98
C ARG A 131 18.13 5.00 -7.77
N THR A 132 18.93 3.99 -7.51
CA THR A 132 18.81 3.15 -6.30
C THR A 132 19.16 4.00 -5.08
N LEU A 133 18.29 3.96 -4.06
CA LEU A 133 18.56 4.47 -2.72
C LEU A 133 19.14 3.33 -1.87
N ALA A 134 18.52 2.13 -1.90
CA ALA A 134 18.99 0.93 -1.23
C ALA A 134 18.51 -0.32 -1.96
N ASP A 135 19.32 -1.39 -2.02
CA ASP A 135 19.00 -2.68 -2.64
C ASP A 135 19.47 -3.88 -1.80
N ASN A 136 20.10 -3.64 -0.66
CA ASN A 136 20.59 -4.70 0.21
C ASN A 136 20.65 -4.27 1.68
N PHE A 137 20.69 -5.26 2.56
CA PHE A 137 21.00 -5.12 3.98
C PHE A 137 22.13 -6.09 4.34
N GLU A 138 23.22 -5.57 4.92
CA GLU A 138 24.43 -6.36 5.27
C GLU A 138 24.99 -7.20 4.10
N GLY A 139 24.94 -6.67 2.88
CA GLY A 139 25.43 -7.33 1.67
C GLY A 139 24.49 -8.35 1.06
N LYS A 140 23.32 -8.59 1.64
CA LYS A 140 22.25 -9.48 1.12
C LYS A 140 21.15 -8.65 0.50
N ARG A 141 20.71 -9.01 -0.71
CA ARG A 141 19.63 -8.31 -1.40
C ARG A 141 18.31 -8.43 -0.65
N PHE A 142 17.52 -7.36 -0.68
CA PHE A 142 16.14 -7.38 -0.18
C PHE A 142 15.31 -8.47 -0.85
N ASN A 143 14.22 -8.87 -0.21
CA ASN A 143 13.26 -9.80 -0.81
C ASN A 143 12.51 -9.10 -1.95
N SER A 144 11.55 -8.26 -1.63
CA SER A 144 10.80 -7.44 -2.59
C SER A 144 10.21 -6.21 -1.86
N PRO A 145 10.96 -5.09 -1.76
CA PRO A 145 10.47 -3.89 -1.12
C PRO A 145 9.06 -3.52 -1.58
N ASN A 146 8.14 -3.32 -0.60
CA ASN A 146 6.71 -3.29 -0.89
C ASN A 146 6.09 -1.91 -0.68
N ASP A 147 6.04 -1.36 0.54
CA ASP A 147 5.50 -0.02 0.80
C ASP A 147 6.51 0.85 1.54
N LEU A 148 6.34 2.18 1.49
CA LEU A 148 7.30 3.11 2.06
C LEU A 148 6.64 4.37 2.63
N ALA A 149 7.29 4.94 3.65
CA ALA A 149 6.96 6.22 4.25
C ALA A 149 8.20 7.09 4.36
N ILE A 150 8.09 8.38 4.05
CA ILE A 150 9.20 9.33 4.06
C ILE A 150 9.07 10.24 5.28
N ALA A 151 10.10 10.28 6.11
CA ALA A 151 10.17 11.18 7.25
C ALA A 151 10.61 12.59 6.83
N LYS A 152 10.34 13.60 7.67
CA LYS A 152 10.69 15.01 7.39
C LYS A 152 12.18 15.26 7.22
N ASN A 153 13.03 14.41 7.82
CA ASN A 153 14.49 14.47 7.66
C ASN A 153 15.00 13.80 6.38
N GLY A 154 14.08 13.19 5.58
CA GLY A 154 14.36 12.48 4.35
C GLY A 154 14.66 10.99 4.53
N ASP A 155 14.63 10.46 5.74
CA ASP A 155 14.71 9.01 5.95
C ASP A 155 13.50 8.31 5.34
N VAL A 156 13.71 7.15 4.73
CA VAL A 156 12.66 6.32 4.15
C VAL A 156 12.53 5.04 4.97
N TYR A 157 11.35 4.82 5.52
CA TYR A 157 10.97 3.55 6.15
C TYR A 157 10.25 2.70 5.12
N PHE A 158 10.62 1.42 5.01
CA PHE A 158 10.01 0.54 4.01
C PHE A 158 9.91 -0.89 4.53
N THR A 159 9.02 -1.67 3.92
CA THR A 159 8.77 -3.07 4.21
C THR A 159 9.32 -3.96 3.12
N ASP A 160 9.73 -5.18 3.47
CA ASP A 160 10.37 -6.13 2.55
C ASP A 160 9.79 -7.55 2.64
N PRO A 161 8.48 -7.72 2.34
CA PRO A 161 7.84 -9.03 2.31
C PRO A 161 8.22 -9.84 1.06
N PRO A 162 7.75 -11.09 0.90
CA PRO A 162 8.15 -11.95 -0.21
C PRO A 162 7.27 -11.82 -1.48
N TYR A 163 6.31 -10.88 -1.54
CA TYR A 163 5.26 -10.89 -2.58
C TYR A 163 5.78 -10.78 -4.00
N GLY A 164 6.80 -9.94 -4.22
CA GLY A 164 7.44 -9.77 -5.53
C GLY A 164 8.47 -10.84 -5.88
N MET A 165 8.81 -11.75 -4.94
CA MET A 165 9.71 -12.86 -5.24
C MET A 165 9.04 -13.87 -6.17
N PRO A 166 9.72 -14.47 -7.18
CA PRO A 166 9.14 -15.45 -8.08
C PRO A 166 8.49 -16.64 -7.39
N GLY A 167 9.14 -17.16 -6.36
CA GLY A 167 8.65 -18.25 -5.51
C GLY A 167 7.96 -17.77 -4.23
N ARG A 168 7.79 -16.47 -4.05
CA ARG A 168 7.26 -15.82 -2.83
C ARG A 168 7.99 -16.33 -1.58
N GLU A 169 7.28 -16.69 -0.51
CA GLU A 169 7.85 -17.23 0.73
C GLU A 169 8.62 -18.55 0.54
N ASN A 170 8.35 -19.27 -0.52
CA ASN A 170 9.02 -20.54 -0.88
C ASN A 170 10.19 -20.36 -1.86
N ASP A 171 10.52 -19.12 -2.21
CA ASP A 171 11.63 -18.83 -3.10
C ASP A 171 12.96 -19.29 -2.50
N LYS A 172 13.65 -20.21 -3.21
CA LYS A 172 14.95 -20.74 -2.80
C LYS A 172 16.09 -20.31 -3.74
N GLU A 173 15.73 -19.70 -4.85
CA GLU A 173 16.69 -19.31 -5.88
C GLU A 173 17.19 -17.88 -5.68
N PHE A 174 16.26 -16.95 -5.41
CA PHE A 174 16.58 -15.54 -5.33
C PHE A 174 16.63 -15.00 -3.89
N ARG A 175 16.06 -15.72 -2.91
CA ARG A 175 16.03 -15.30 -1.53
C ARG A 175 17.40 -15.36 -0.88
N GLU A 176 17.87 -14.22 -0.34
CA GLU A 176 19.14 -14.10 0.37
C GLU A 176 18.96 -13.85 1.86
N LEU A 177 17.90 -13.12 2.24
CA LEU A 177 17.50 -12.89 3.63
C LEU A 177 16.59 -14.02 4.11
N ASP A 178 16.78 -14.51 5.33
CA ASP A 178 15.98 -15.58 5.96
C ASP A 178 14.76 -15.06 6.73
N PHE A 179 14.49 -13.75 6.66
CA PHE A 179 13.37 -13.08 7.30
C PHE A 179 12.77 -12.01 6.36
N HIS A 180 11.61 -11.48 6.75
CA HIS A 180 10.98 -10.33 6.12
C HIS A 180 11.14 -9.13 7.03
N GLY A 181 11.84 -8.11 6.56
CA GLY A 181 12.25 -6.97 7.38
C GLY A 181 11.35 -5.75 7.21
N VAL A 182 11.37 -4.90 8.22
CA VAL A 182 11.03 -3.47 8.12
C VAL A 182 12.33 -2.71 8.31
N TYR A 183 12.63 -1.79 7.41
CA TYR A 183 13.91 -1.08 7.39
C TYR A 183 13.73 0.42 7.39
N ARG A 184 14.79 1.12 7.77
CA ARG A 184 15.01 2.54 7.52
C ARG A 184 16.23 2.70 6.63
N VAL A 185 16.15 3.58 5.66
CA VAL A 185 17.30 4.02 4.86
C VAL A 185 17.43 5.53 4.92
N THR A 186 18.64 6.03 5.18
CA THR A 186 18.93 7.46 5.19
C THR A 186 19.04 8.01 3.76
N PRO A 187 18.98 9.34 3.53
CA PRO A 187 19.25 9.94 2.23
C PRO A 187 20.64 9.62 1.64
N GLN A 188 21.57 9.17 2.48
CA GLN A 188 22.92 8.75 2.08
C GLN A 188 22.97 7.26 1.69
N GLY A 189 21.87 6.51 1.86
CA GLY A 189 21.78 5.09 1.54
C GLY A 189 22.20 4.15 2.68
N GLU A 190 22.35 4.67 3.90
CA GLU A 190 22.62 3.82 5.07
C GLU A 190 21.37 3.11 5.52
N VAL A 191 21.38 1.75 5.47
CA VAL A 191 20.24 0.90 5.82
C VAL A 191 20.37 0.39 7.24
N SER A 192 19.29 0.48 8.00
CA SER A 192 19.17 -0.11 9.34
C SER A 192 17.86 -0.91 9.47
N LEU A 193 17.93 -2.01 10.24
CA LEU A 193 16.77 -2.84 10.51
C LEU A 193 15.94 -2.24 11.64
N ILE A 194 14.64 -2.09 11.42
CA ILE A 194 13.66 -1.68 12.42
C ILE A 194 13.13 -2.90 13.16
N THR A 195 12.65 -3.90 12.43
CA THR A 195 12.19 -5.17 13.00
C THR A 195 12.20 -6.28 11.95
N LYS A 196 12.29 -7.54 12.42
CA LYS A 196 12.15 -8.77 11.64
C LYS A 196 11.14 -9.75 12.24
N GLU A 197 10.31 -9.27 13.14
CA GLU A 197 9.35 -10.10 13.89
C GLU A 197 8.03 -10.32 13.15
N LEU A 198 7.81 -9.61 12.05
CA LEU A 198 6.60 -9.71 11.25
C LEU A 198 6.78 -10.74 10.12
N ASP A 199 5.78 -11.62 9.96
CA ASP A 199 5.83 -12.64 8.90
C ASP A 199 5.69 -12.04 7.51
N ARG A 200 4.78 -11.06 7.34
CA ARG A 200 4.51 -10.39 6.06
C ARG A 200 4.24 -8.92 6.30
N PRO A 201 5.29 -8.13 6.68
CA PRO A 201 5.13 -6.68 6.79
C PRO A 201 4.73 -6.12 5.42
N ASN A 202 3.74 -5.21 5.41
CA ASN A 202 3.19 -4.68 4.17
C ASN A 202 3.12 -3.15 4.25
N GLY A 203 1.96 -2.54 4.43
CA GLY A 203 1.83 -1.11 4.52
C GLY A 203 2.64 -0.51 5.68
N VAL A 204 3.20 0.68 5.47
CA VAL A 204 3.96 1.42 6.46
C VAL A 204 3.64 2.91 6.41
N ALA A 205 3.44 3.55 7.57
CA ALA A 205 3.23 4.99 7.66
C ALA A 205 3.75 5.57 8.97
N LEU A 206 4.04 6.87 8.94
CA LEU A 206 4.47 7.64 10.10
C LEU A 206 3.28 8.44 10.70
N SER A 207 3.26 8.58 12.02
CA SER A 207 2.40 9.56 12.67
C SER A 207 2.76 10.99 12.24
N PRO A 208 1.85 11.99 12.35
CA PRO A 208 2.13 13.36 11.91
C PRO A 208 3.31 14.03 12.62
N ASP A 209 3.59 13.63 13.86
CA ASP A 209 4.75 14.10 14.64
C ASP A 209 6.04 13.32 14.33
N GLY A 210 5.95 12.24 13.53
CA GLY A 210 7.07 11.39 13.17
C GLY A 210 7.59 10.49 14.30
N LYS A 211 6.85 10.35 15.40
CA LYS A 211 7.30 9.59 16.58
C LYS A 211 6.77 8.16 16.65
N THR A 212 5.88 7.78 15.74
CA THR A 212 5.32 6.43 15.66
C THR A 212 5.37 5.94 14.23
N LEU A 213 5.88 4.74 14.04
CA LEU A 213 5.83 4.00 12.78
C LEU A 213 4.74 2.93 12.90
N TYR A 214 3.72 3.03 12.06
CA TYR A 214 2.70 1.99 11.92
C TYR A 214 3.09 1.03 10.82
N VAL A 215 2.93 -0.27 11.08
CA VAL A 215 3.21 -1.32 10.10
C VAL A 215 2.06 -2.31 10.07
N ALA A 216 1.46 -2.51 8.91
CA ALA A 216 0.47 -3.54 8.66
C ALA A 216 1.15 -4.88 8.38
N GLN A 217 0.53 -5.97 8.83
CA GLN A 217 0.93 -7.35 8.53
C GLN A 217 -0.21 -8.07 7.82
N SER A 218 0.03 -8.54 6.59
CA SER A 218 -0.96 -9.24 5.77
C SER A 218 -1.04 -10.74 6.04
N HIS A 219 -0.31 -11.25 7.04
CA HIS A 219 -0.31 -12.69 7.35
C HIS A 219 -1.68 -13.15 7.83
N GLY A 220 -2.34 -14.05 7.07
CA GLY A 220 -3.72 -14.47 7.32
C GLY A 220 -4.00 -15.00 8.73
N PRO A 221 -3.12 -15.82 9.36
CA PRO A 221 -3.28 -16.25 10.75
C PRO A 221 -3.21 -15.12 11.78
N ALA A 222 -2.50 -14.02 11.47
CA ALA A 222 -2.29 -12.89 12.37
C ALA A 222 -2.39 -11.55 11.60
N PRO A 223 -3.59 -11.18 11.09
CA PRO A 223 -3.78 -9.92 10.38
C PRO A 223 -3.85 -8.76 11.38
N ILE A 224 -2.74 -8.04 11.53
CA ILE A 224 -2.57 -7.01 12.57
C ILE A 224 -1.96 -5.73 12.01
N ILE A 225 -2.10 -4.65 12.77
CA ILE A 225 -1.35 -3.41 12.62
C ILE A 225 -0.53 -3.22 13.89
N MET A 226 0.77 -3.01 13.75
CA MET A 226 1.70 -2.71 14.84
C MET A 226 2.05 -1.23 14.87
N ALA A 227 2.36 -0.71 16.05
CA ALA A 227 2.90 0.63 16.26
C ALA A 227 4.25 0.54 16.97
N TYR A 228 5.26 1.15 16.37
CA TYR A 228 6.62 1.20 16.88
C TYR A 228 6.97 2.65 17.27
N PRO A 229 7.29 2.94 18.54
CA PRO A 229 7.76 4.27 18.91
C PRO A 229 9.13 4.52 18.28
N LEU A 230 9.29 5.66 17.61
CA LEU A 230 10.55 6.08 17.01
C LEU A 230 11.30 7.00 17.96
N LYS A 231 12.62 6.81 18.04
CA LYS A 231 13.55 7.67 18.74
C LYS A 231 14.04 8.80 17.82
N ASP A 232 14.71 9.78 18.40
CA ASP A 232 15.22 10.93 17.65
C ASP A 232 16.29 10.55 16.60
N ASP A 233 16.99 9.42 16.79
CA ASP A 233 17.93 8.87 15.83
C ASP A 233 17.26 8.05 14.70
N GLY A 234 15.93 7.95 14.72
CA GLY A 234 15.13 7.19 13.76
C GLY A 234 15.09 5.69 14.00
N SER A 235 15.74 5.17 15.06
CA SER A 235 15.59 3.77 15.48
C SER A 235 14.24 3.55 16.16
N ALA A 236 13.73 2.32 16.14
CA ALA A 236 12.48 1.98 16.80
C ALA A 236 12.70 1.41 18.21
N GLY A 237 11.73 1.65 19.09
CA GLY A 237 11.56 0.90 20.32
C GLY A 237 10.73 -0.37 20.11
N GLU A 238 10.35 -1.02 21.22
CA GLU A 238 9.49 -2.22 21.20
C GLU A 238 8.12 -1.92 20.57
N GLY A 239 7.75 -2.74 19.59
CA GLY A 239 6.46 -2.66 18.91
C GLY A 239 5.29 -3.07 19.79
N LYS A 240 4.16 -2.39 19.64
CA LYS A 240 2.91 -2.71 20.32
C LYS A 240 1.82 -2.99 19.30
N LEU A 241 0.93 -3.94 19.64
CA LEU A 241 -0.27 -4.16 18.84
C LEU A 241 -1.12 -2.87 18.84
N PHE A 242 -1.35 -2.31 17.66
CA PHE A 242 -2.22 -1.16 17.48
C PHE A 242 -3.66 -1.59 17.18
N PHE A 243 -3.82 -2.53 16.23
CA PHE A 243 -5.14 -3.07 15.90
C PHE A 243 -5.07 -4.51 15.43
N ASN A 244 -6.09 -5.32 15.79
CA ASN A 244 -6.21 -6.72 15.37
C ASN A 244 -7.42 -6.87 14.44
N CYS A 245 -7.18 -7.28 13.19
CA CYS A 245 -8.22 -7.42 12.17
C CYS A 245 -8.88 -8.80 12.13
N LYS A 246 -8.48 -9.74 13.01
CA LYS A 246 -8.88 -11.16 12.96
C LYS A 246 -10.38 -11.40 12.93
N ASP A 247 -11.15 -10.57 13.64
CA ASP A 247 -12.59 -10.74 13.76
C ASP A 247 -13.39 -9.99 12.67
N LEU A 248 -12.73 -9.16 11.88
CA LEU A 248 -13.34 -8.45 10.78
C LEU A 248 -13.61 -9.40 9.60
N LYS A 249 -14.71 -9.15 8.89
CA LYS A 249 -15.12 -9.94 7.74
C LYS A 249 -15.08 -9.11 6.47
N GLY A 250 -14.84 -9.79 5.35
CA GLY A 250 -14.79 -9.21 4.02
C GLY A 250 -13.51 -9.62 3.27
N PRO A 251 -13.43 -9.33 1.96
CA PRO A 251 -12.24 -9.58 1.16
C PRO A 251 -11.07 -8.68 1.61
N GLY A 252 -9.84 -9.15 1.42
CA GLY A 252 -8.62 -8.41 1.73
C GLY A 252 -8.04 -8.73 3.11
N ALA A 253 -6.87 -8.15 3.37
CA ALA A 253 -6.10 -8.24 4.61
C ALA A 253 -5.52 -6.85 4.91
N PRO A 254 -4.95 -6.60 6.11
CA PRO A 254 -4.17 -5.39 6.34
C PRO A 254 -3.05 -5.29 5.30
N ASP A 255 -3.06 -4.21 4.52
CA ASP A 255 -2.14 -3.99 3.41
C ASP A 255 -1.61 -2.54 3.51
N GLY A 256 -1.76 -1.68 2.51
CA GLY A 256 -1.33 -0.30 2.60
C GLY A 256 -2.06 0.52 3.65
N LEU A 257 -1.38 1.50 4.24
CA LEU A 257 -1.96 2.42 5.21
C LEU A 257 -1.37 3.83 5.11
N LYS A 258 -2.14 4.81 5.55
CA LYS A 258 -1.72 6.22 5.67
C LYS A 258 -2.32 6.83 6.94
N VAL A 259 -1.70 7.91 7.43
CA VAL A 259 -2.15 8.63 8.65
C VAL A 259 -2.51 10.05 8.28
N ASP A 260 -3.68 10.53 8.73
CA ASP A 260 -4.10 11.90 8.50
C ASP A 260 -3.42 12.89 9.48
N ALA A 261 -3.59 14.19 9.26
CA ALA A 261 -2.99 15.23 10.10
C ALA A 261 -3.49 15.22 11.56
N LYS A 262 -4.60 14.55 11.85
CA LYS A 262 -5.17 14.39 13.20
C LYS A 262 -4.68 13.09 13.89
N GLY A 263 -3.90 12.27 13.19
CA GLY A 263 -3.40 10.98 13.68
C GLY A 263 -4.34 9.80 13.44
N ASN A 264 -5.45 9.97 12.73
CA ASN A 264 -6.30 8.84 12.36
C ASN A 264 -5.58 7.97 11.33
N VAL A 265 -5.63 6.65 11.52
CA VAL A 265 -5.00 5.67 10.65
C VAL A 265 -6.03 5.12 9.67
N PHE A 266 -5.77 5.29 8.39
CA PHE A 266 -6.54 4.71 7.29
C PHE A 266 -5.74 3.51 6.77
N SER A 267 -6.16 2.32 7.15
CA SER A 267 -5.50 1.08 6.74
C SER A 267 -6.46 0.26 5.90
N THR A 268 -5.97 -0.28 4.79
CA THR A 268 -6.74 -1.34 4.14
C THR A 268 -6.81 -2.57 5.03
N GLY A 269 -7.82 -3.40 4.80
CA GLY A 269 -8.09 -4.56 5.63
C GLY A 269 -9.32 -5.33 5.15
N PRO A 270 -9.83 -6.28 5.97
CA PRO A 270 -11.01 -7.04 5.61
C PRO A 270 -12.21 -6.13 5.27
N GLY A 271 -12.69 -6.22 4.03
CA GLY A 271 -13.81 -5.47 3.49
C GLY A 271 -13.46 -4.20 2.72
N GLY A 272 -12.27 -3.61 2.91
CA GLY A 272 -11.87 -2.37 2.24
C GLY A 272 -10.93 -1.52 3.09
N CYS A 273 -11.24 -0.25 3.37
CA CYS A 273 -10.42 0.64 4.18
C CYS A 273 -11.00 0.80 5.59
N LEU A 274 -10.21 0.50 6.60
CA LEU A 274 -10.50 0.71 8.02
C LEU A 274 -10.11 2.15 8.39
N ILE A 275 -10.93 2.83 9.17
CA ILE A 275 -10.64 4.16 9.72
C ILE A 275 -10.53 4.02 11.23
N LEU A 276 -9.32 4.19 11.75
CA LEU A 276 -8.98 4.02 13.16
C LEU A 276 -8.63 5.35 13.80
N SER A 277 -9.06 5.56 15.04
CA SER A 277 -8.60 6.72 15.82
C SER A 277 -7.10 6.61 16.17
N PRO A 278 -6.45 7.69 16.65
CA PRO A 278 -5.07 7.63 17.12
C PRO A 278 -4.81 6.59 18.22
N GLU A 279 -5.84 6.21 18.96
CA GLU A 279 -5.77 5.20 20.04
C GLU A 279 -6.06 3.77 19.54
N GLY A 280 -6.29 3.58 18.22
CA GLY A 280 -6.56 2.28 17.61
C GLY A 280 -8.03 1.84 17.71
N LYS A 281 -8.97 2.74 17.99
CA LYS A 281 -10.40 2.41 17.97
C LYS A 281 -10.92 2.44 16.53
N LEU A 282 -11.61 1.39 16.09
CA LEU A 282 -12.26 1.37 14.78
C LEU A 282 -13.48 2.29 14.76
N LEU A 283 -13.41 3.35 13.95
CA LEU A 283 -14.47 4.35 13.79
C LEU A 283 -15.48 3.94 12.71
N GLY A 284 -15.01 3.25 11.69
CA GLY A 284 -15.82 2.77 10.59
C GLY A 284 -14.99 2.16 9.47
N ARG A 285 -15.66 1.74 8.40
CA ARG A 285 -15.01 1.15 7.22
C ARG A 285 -15.60 1.68 5.93
N ILE A 286 -14.76 1.88 4.94
CA ILE A 286 -15.16 2.07 3.54
C ILE A 286 -15.13 0.68 2.91
N LEU A 287 -16.30 0.06 2.74
CA LEU A 287 -16.44 -1.28 2.17
C LEU A 287 -16.38 -1.19 0.65
N CYS A 288 -15.33 -1.73 0.06
CA CYS A 288 -15.06 -1.60 -1.38
C CYS A 288 -15.59 -2.78 -2.21
N GLY A 289 -16.16 -3.82 -1.58
CA GLY A 289 -16.69 -5.00 -2.28
C GLY A 289 -15.64 -5.94 -2.87
N ARG A 290 -14.37 -5.52 -2.91
CA ARG A 290 -13.21 -6.27 -3.40
C ARG A 290 -12.01 -6.05 -2.48
N PRO A 291 -10.95 -6.86 -2.57
CA PRO A 291 -9.71 -6.59 -1.87
C PRO A 291 -9.21 -5.18 -2.20
N THR A 292 -8.78 -4.45 -1.19
CA THR A 292 -8.25 -3.09 -1.32
C THR A 292 -6.81 -3.11 -0.86
N ALA A 293 -5.91 -2.70 -1.73
CA ALA A 293 -4.49 -2.83 -1.54
C ALA A 293 -3.91 -1.64 -0.76
N ASN A 294 -4.20 -0.40 -1.18
CA ASN A 294 -3.57 0.76 -0.55
C ASN A 294 -4.47 2.00 -0.62
N VAL A 295 -4.06 3.08 0.06
CA VAL A 295 -4.78 4.35 0.09
C VAL A 295 -3.82 5.53 -0.06
N ALA A 296 -4.32 6.67 -0.54
CA ALA A 296 -3.60 7.94 -0.55
C ALA A 296 -4.52 9.11 -0.24
N PHE A 297 -4.03 10.07 0.53
CA PHE A 297 -4.68 11.37 0.64
C PHE A 297 -4.29 12.25 -0.55
N GLY A 298 -5.25 12.99 -1.08
CA GLY A 298 -5.02 13.96 -2.12
C GLY A 298 -5.79 15.25 -1.92
N GLU A 299 -5.52 16.25 -2.77
CA GLU A 299 -6.22 17.53 -2.77
C GLU A 299 -6.19 18.19 -1.37
N LYS A 300 -5.00 18.27 -0.78
CA LYS A 300 -4.77 18.80 0.58
C LYS A 300 -5.55 18.07 1.67
N GLY A 301 -5.71 16.75 1.53
CA GLY A 301 -6.42 15.91 2.48
C GLY A 301 -7.94 15.87 2.32
N LYS A 302 -8.49 16.49 1.27
CA LYS A 302 -9.95 16.51 1.01
C LYS A 302 -10.47 15.27 0.28
N ARG A 303 -9.58 14.43 -0.21
CA ARG A 303 -9.91 13.19 -0.92
C ARG A 303 -9.09 12.05 -0.39
N LEU A 304 -9.73 10.91 -0.29
CA LEU A 304 -9.08 9.61 -0.11
C LEU A 304 -9.21 8.84 -1.42
N TYR A 305 -8.08 8.43 -1.99
CA TYR A 305 -7.99 7.54 -3.12
C TYR A 305 -7.68 6.14 -2.62
N LEU A 306 -8.30 5.12 -3.22
CA LEU A 306 -8.10 3.72 -2.85
C LEU A 306 -7.80 2.90 -4.11
N THR A 307 -6.76 2.10 -4.05
CA THR A 307 -6.49 1.06 -5.04
C THR A 307 -7.20 -0.22 -4.60
N SER A 308 -8.20 -0.65 -5.38
CA SER A 308 -9.06 -1.77 -5.02
C SER A 308 -9.17 -2.76 -6.16
N ASP A 309 -8.32 -3.81 -6.11
CA ASP A 309 -8.25 -4.86 -7.13
C ASP A 309 -7.93 -4.24 -8.51
N ASP A 310 -8.85 -4.26 -9.44
CA ASP A 310 -8.72 -3.79 -10.82
C ASP A 310 -9.08 -2.32 -11.04
N ARG A 311 -9.27 -1.52 -9.97
CA ARG A 311 -9.85 -0.18 -10.06
C ARG A 311 -9.32 0.81 -9.03
N ILE A 312 -9.55 2.08 -9.34
CA ILE A 312 -9.28 3.22 -8.44
C ILE A 312 -10.62 3.78 -7.96
N LEU A 313 -10.74 3.90 -6.64
CA LEU A 313 -11.89 4.50 -5.98
C LEU A 313 -11.50 5.84 -5.33
N ARG A 314 -12.50 6.69 -5.10
CA ARG A 314 -12.34 7.96 -4.39
C ARG A 314 -13.49 8.17 -3.40
N VAL A 315 -13.15 8.77 -2.25
CA VAL A 315 -14.12 9.23 -1.26
C VAL A 315 -13.75 10.65 -0.82
N ALA A 316 -14.78 11.53 -0.70
CA ALA A 316 -14.57 12.87 -0.16
C ALA A 316 -14.39 12.82 1.36
N LEU A 317 -13.40 13.58 1.86
CA LEU A 317 -13.14 13.82 3.30
C LEU A 317 -13.54 15.25 3.69
N LYS A 318 -13.79 15.45 5.02
CA LYS A 318 -14.06 16.77 5.61
C LYS A 318 -12.81 17.58 5.84
#